data_c99f9bd222109ce65a31869e450a8493
#
_entry.id   c99f9bd222109ce65a31869e450a8493
#
_cell.length_a   1.000
_cell.length_b   1.000
_cell.length_c   1.000
_cell.angle_alpha   90.00
_cell.angle_beta   90.00
_cell.angle_gamma   90.00
#
_symmetry.space_group_name_H-M   'P 1'
#
loop_
_entity.id
_entity.type
_entity.pdbx_description
1 polymer ?
#
loop_
_entity_poly.entity_id
_entity_poly.type
_entity_poly.pdbx_seq_one_letter_code
_entity_poly.pdbx_strand_id
1 'polypeptide(L)'
;TFDQARREYVKNISINLDNKFDQDSVISVIKELAVSNEGNQVLLSYETEEASAEIELPRDYLIDLKDENIKLLKNTFGKDNVNLVYHSRPHLN
;
A
#
# COMPACT_ATOMS: atom_id res chain seq x y z
N THR A 1 9.69 -18.48 -0.14
CA THR A 1 10.22 -17.33 -0.85
C THR A 1 9.90 -16.04 -0.13
N PHE A 2 10.57 -14.98 -0.52
CA PHE A 2 10.29 -13.68 0.06
C PHE A 2 8.88 -13.21 -0.22
N ASP A 3 8.36 -13.50 -1.41
CA ASP A 3 7.01 -13.10 -1.76
C ASP A 3 5.97 -13.81 -0.91
N GLN A 4 6.17 -15.07 -0.64
CA GLN A 4 5.27 -15.82 0.24
C GLN A 4 5.30 -15.27 1.66
N ALA A 5 6.49 -14.95 2.15
CA ALA A 5 6.62 -14.40 3.49
C ALA A 5 5.90 -13.05 3.60
N ARG A 6 6.01 -12.21 2.58
CA ARG A 6 5.28 -10.94 2.57
C ARG A 6 3.78 -11.15 2.62
N ARG A 7 3.26 -12.09 1.82
CA ARG A 7 1.83 -12.36 1.80
C ARG A 7 1.31 -12.82 3.14
N GLU A 8 2.11 -13.61 3.85
CA GLU A 8 1.69 -14.15 5.14
C GLU A 8 1.77 -13.14 6.27
N TYR A 9 2.75 -12.25 6.24
CA TYR A 9 3.05 -11.39 7.38
C TYR A 9 2.67 -9.93 7.19
N VAL A 10 2.40 -9.50 5.97
CA VAL A 10 2.03 -8.12 5.72
C VAL A 10 0.52 -7.95 5.85
N LYS A 11 0.13 -7.02 6.70
CA LYS A 11 -1.27 -6.71 6.90
C LYS A 11 -1.83 -5.85 5.78
N ASN A 12 -1.12 -4.78 5.44
CA ASN A 12 -1.52 -3.91 4.34
C ASN A 12 -0.33 -3.13 3.81
N ILE A 13 -0.55 -2.45 2.69
CA ILE A 13 0.42 -1.55 2.10
C ILE A 13 -0.04 -0.13 2.42
N SER A 14 0.81 0.62 3.10
CA SER A 14 0.50 2.00 3.44
C SER A 14 1.23 2.93 2.48
N ILE A 15 0.50 3.82 1.85
CA ILE A 15 1.05 4.81 0.93
C ILE A 15 0.76 6.19 1.49
N ASN A 16 1.81 6.92 1.84
CA ASN A 16 1.70 8.28 2.33
C ASN A 16 1.65 9.24 1.16
N LEU A 17 0.64 10.07 1.13
CA LEU A 17 0.43 11.03 0.06
C LEU A 17 0.51 12.44 0.61
N ASP A 18 1.15 13.31 -0.15
CA ASP A 18 1.14 14.73 0.18
C ASP A 18 0.25 15.46 -0.83
N ASN A 19 0.28 16.78 -0.81
CA ASN A 19 -0.56 17.60 -1.67
C ASN A 19 -0.25 17.48 -3.16
N LYS A 20 0.84 16.81 -3.50
CA LYS A 20 1.25 16.68 -4.89
C LYS A 20 0.44 15.67 -5.67
N PHE A 21 -0.21 14.76 -4.98
CA PHE A 21 -0.89 13.66 -5.64
C PHE A 21 -2.39 13.90 -5.68
N ASP A 22 -2.93 13.78 -6.87
CA ASP A 22 -4.36 13.79 -7.08
C ASP A 22 -4.93 12.42 -6.73
N GLN A 23 -6.00 12.40 -5.95
CA GLN A 23 -6.60 11.14 -5.49
C GLN A 23 -7.00 10.25 -6.66
N ASP A 24 -7.57 10.81 -7.70
CA ASP A 24 -8.01 10.02 -8.85
C ASP A 24 -6.83 9.39 -9.59
N SER A 25 -5.74 10.12 -9.70
CA SER A 25 -4.52 9.59 -10.32
C SER A 25 -3.92 8.46 -9.51
N VAL A 26 -3.90 8.60 -8.19
CA VAL A 26 -3.40 7.58 -7.29
C VAL A 26 -4.23 6.31 -7.42
N ILE A 27 -5.54 6.45 -7.38
CA ILE A 27 -6.44 5.30 -7.49
C ILE A 27 -6.28 4.62 -8.85
N SER A 28 -6.08 5.38 -9.92
CA SER A 28 -5.84 4.80 -11.24
C SER A 28 -4.60 3.93 -11.29
N VAL A 29 -3.52 4.38 -10.67
CA VAL A 29 -2.28 3.58 -10.61
C VAL A 29 -2.52 2.29 -9.83
N ILE A 30 -3.17 2.40 -8.69
CA ILE A 30 -3.44 1.23 -7.85
C ILE A 30 -4.35 0.25 -8.58
N LYS A 31 -5.34 0.75 -9.29
CA LYS A 31 -6.25 -0.09 -10.06
C LYS A 31 -5.54 -0.86 -11.15
N GLU A 32 -4.55 -0.26 -11.79
CA GLU A 32 -3.75 -0.97 -12.79
C GLU A 32 -2.95 -2.11 -12.19
N LEU A 33 -2.51 -1.96 -10.95
CA LEU A 33 -1.76 -3.00 -10.26
C LEU A 33 -2.66 -4.07 -9.64
N ALA A 34 -3.91 -3.74 -9.39
CA ALA A 34 -4.87 -4.65 -8.76
C ALA A 34 -5.56 -5.50 -9.81
N VAL A 35 -4.77 -6.32 -10.51
CA VAL A 35 -5.28 -7.10 -11.64
C VAL A 35 -5.84 -8.45 -11.24
N SER A 36 -5.74 -8.81 -9.98
CA SER A 36 -6.33 -10.05 -9.48
C SER A 36 -7.05 -9.76 -8.18
N ASN A 37 -7.88 -10.68 -7.75
CA ASN A 37 -8.59 -10.51 -6.48
C ASN A 37 -7.74 -10.96 -5.30
N GLU A 38 -6.47 -11.20 -5.54
CA GLU A 38 -5.54 -11.62 -4.51
C GLU A 38 -4.55 -10.52 -4.21
N GLY A 39 -4.10 -10.44 -2.99
CA GLY A 39 -3.11 -9.46 -2.60
C GLY A 39 -3.44 -8.87 -1.25
N ASN A 40 -2.79 -7.76 -0.96
CA ASN A 40 -2.94 -7.08 0.31
C ASN A 40 -3.69 -5.76 0.15
N GLN A 41 -4.39 -5.40 1.20
CA GLN A 41 -5.16 -4.17 1.24
C GLN A 41 -4.26 -2.96 1.16
N VAL A 42 -4.73 -1.93 0.49
CA VAL A 42 -4.02 -0.67 0.36
C VAL A 42 -4.65 0.37 1.28
N LEU A 43 -3.79 1.03 2.04
CA LEU A 43 -4.17 2.10 2.94
C LEU A 43 -3.52 3.37 2.45
N LEU A 44 -4.31 4.38 2.15
CA LEU A 44 -3.79 5.68 1.75
C LEU A 44 -3.81 6.62 2.93
N SER A 45 -2.67 7.23 3.22
CA SER A 45 -2.55 8.22 4.29
C SER A 45 -2.32 9.59 3.69
N TYR A 46 -3.20 10.52 4.00
CA TYR A 46 -3.05 11.92 3.61
C TYR A 46 -2.67 12.75 4.81
N GLU A 47 -1.66 13.56 4.64
CA GLU A 47 -1.25 14.46 5.71
C GLU A 47 -1.07 15.84 5.15
N THR A 48 -1.78 16.81 5.71
CA THR A 48 -1.65 18.22 5.36
C THR A 48 -1.40 18.99 6.63
N GLU A 49 -1.12 20.28 6.52
CA GLU A 49 -0.89 21.12 7.69
C GLU A 49 -2.13 21.21 8.59
N GLU A 50 -3.31 21.03 8.02
CA GLU A 50 -4.55 21.18 8.74
C GLU A 50 -5.17 19.88 9.24
N ALA A 51 -4.85 18.77 8.58
CA ALA A 51 -5.51 17.51 8.90
C ALA A 51 -4.71 16.32 8.41
N SER A 52 -5.01 15.17 8.98
CA SER A 52 -4.54 13.90 8.45
C SER A 52 -5.72 12.96 8.33
N ALA A 53 -5.66 12.06 7.36
CA ALA A 53 -6.72 11.09 7.12
C ALA A 53 -6.12 9.81 6.58
N GLU A 54 -6.76 8.70 6.92
CA GLU A 54 -6.40 7.40 6.36
C GLU A 54 -7.61 6.82 5.65
N ILE A 55 -7.39 6.27 4.48
CA ILE A 55 -8.45 5.68 3.67
C ILE A 55 -8.08 4.25 3.33
N GLU A 56 -8.89 3.29 3.78
CA GLU A 56 -8.73 1.91 3.38
C GLU A 56 -9.43 1.70 2.04
N LEU A 57 -8.69 1.21 1.06
CA LEU A 57 -9.30 0.93 -0.23
C LEU A 57 -10.06 -0.40 -0.20
N PRO A 58 -11.14 -0.51 -0.96
CA PRO A 58 -11.93 -1.75 -1.01
C PRO A 58 -11.13 -2.92 -1.58
N ARG A 59 -11.68 -4.10 -1.43
CA ARG A 59 -11.06 -5.33 -1.92
C ARG A 59 -10.80 -5.36 -3.42
N ASP A 60 -11.48 -4.51 -4.17
CA ASP A 60 -11.24 -4.41 -5.61
C ASP A 60 -9.86 -3.85 -5.92
N TYR A 61 -9.17 -3.31 -4.93
CA TYR A 61 -7.86 -2.66 -5.09
C TYR A 61 -6.75 -3.40 -4.35
N LEU A 62 -6.86 -4.70 -4.17
CA LEU A 62 -5.79 -5.47 -3.54
C LEU A 62 -4.59 -5.53 -4.48
N ILE A 63 -3.40 -5.37 -3.93
CA ILE A 63 -2.16 -5.43 -4.70
C ILE A 63 -1.33 -6.62 -4.25
N ASP A 64 -0.90 -7.43 -5.21
CA ASP A 64 0.01 -8.53 -4.93
C ASP A 64 1.39 -7.97 -4.63
N LEU A 65 2.01 -8.46 -3.57
CA LEU A 65 3.29 -7.95 -3.08
C LEU A 65 4.48 -8.58 -3.79
N LYS A 66 4.48 -8.52 -5.11
CA LYS A 66 5.65 -8.90 -5.89
C LYS A 66 6.65 -7.76 -5.86
N ASP A 67 7.93 -8.11 -6.01
CA ASP A 67 8.98 -7.11 -6.04
C ASP A 67 8.74 -6.05 -7.10
N GLU A 68 8.29 -6.45 -8.28
CA GLU A 68 8.04 -5.51 -9.36
C GLU A 68 6.94 -4.51 -9.02
N ASN A 69 5.89 -4.96 -8.32
CA ASN A 69 4.82 -4.06 -7.91
C ASN A 69 5.29 -3.09 -6.83
N ILE A 70 6.07 -3.59 -5.88
CA ILE A 70 6.62 -2.75 -4.83
C ILE A 70 7.57 -1.70 -5.42
N LYS A 71 8.41 -2.11 -6.36
CA LYS A 71 9.30 -1.16 -7.04
C LYS A 71 8.53 -0.09 -7.78
N LEU A 72 7.46 -0.48 -8.48
CA LEU A 72 6.64 0.47 -9.20
C LEU A 72 5.99 1.47 -8.27
N LEU A 73 5.45 1.00 -7.15
CA LEU A 73 4.85 1.88 -6.15
C LEU A 73 5.89 2.85 -5.59
N LYS A 74 7.07 2.35 -5.26
CA LYS A 74 8.13 3.19 -4.70
C LYS A 74 8.64 4.20 -5.71
N ASN A 75 8.70 3.83 -6.99
CA ASN A 75 9.10 4.76 -8.04
C ASN A 75 8.04 5.82 -8.30
N THR A 76 6.77 5.45 -8.16
CA THR A 76 5.67 6.37 -8.43
C THR A 76 5.44 7.34 -7.27
N PHE A 77 5.46 6.85 -6.05
CA PHE A 77 5.11 7.65 -4.87
C PHE A 77 6.29 8.05 -3.99
N GLY A 78 7.46 7.51 -4.27
CA GLY A 78 8.64 7.73 -3.44
C GLY A 78 8.86 6.58 -2.47
N LYS A 79 10.10 6.12 -2.35
CA LYS A 79 10.38 4.95 -1.53
C LYS A 79 10.07 5.14 -0.05
N ASP A 80 10.15 6.38 0.44
CA ASP A 80 9.87 6.66 1.84
C ASP A 80 8.38 6.79 2.12
N ASN A 81 7.58 6.84 1.08
CA ASN A 81 6.13 6.99 1.19
C ASN A 81 5.37 5.67 1.06
N VAL A 82 6.06 4.61 0.69
CA VAL A 82 5.44 3.28 0.55
C VAL A 82 5.98 2.38 1.63
N ASN A 83 5.10 1.91 2.49
CA ASN A 83 5.49 1.08 3.64
C ASN A 83 4.63 -0.17 3.69
N LEU A 84 5.25 -1.28 4.05
CA LEU A 84 4.53 -2.51 4.31
C LEU A 84 4.23 -2.56 5.80
N VAL A 85 2.95 -2.67 6.14
CA VAL A 85 2.53 -2.76 7.53
C VAL A 85 2.33 -4.23 7.88
N TYR A 86 3.04 -4.69 8.88
CA TYR A 86 2.99 -6.09 9.27
C TYR A 86 1.97 -6.33 10.36
N HIS A 87 1.44 -7.54 10.40
CA HIS A 87 0.55 -7.92 11.50
C HIS A 87 1.29 -7.80 12.82
N SER A 88 0.58 -7.35 13.82
CA SER A 88 1.12 -7.38 15.18
C SER A 88 1.28 -8.82 15.59
N ARG A 89 2.48 -9.20 15.96
CA ARG A 89 2.70 -10.53 16.45
C ARG A 89 2.27 -10.63 17.88
N PRO A 90 1.69 -11.74 18.29
CA PRO A 90 1.60 -12.02 19.71
C PRO A 90 2.99 -11.95 20.26
N HIS A 91 3.13 -11.52 21.45
CA HIS A 91 4.42 -11.38 22.03
C HIS A 91 5.12 -12.69 22.13
N LEU A 92 6.21 -12.79 21.52
CA LEU A 92 6.88 -14.02 21.39
C LEU A 92 7.92 -14.25 22.37
N ASN A 93 8.04 -13.48 23.20
CA ASN A 93 9.10 -13.73 24.07
C ASN A 93 8.99 -13.55 25.32
#